data_6ab94acef9348bea5ef6979c11edf223
#
_entry.id   6ab94acef9348bea5ef6979c11edf223
#
_cell.length_a   1.000
_cell.length_b   1.000
_cell.length_c   1.000
_cell.angle_alpha   90.00
_cell.angle_beta   90.00
_cell.angle_gamma   90.00
#
_symmetry.space_group_name_H-M   'P 1'
#
loop_
_entity.id
_entity.type
_entity.pdbx_description
1 polymer ?
#
loop_
_entity_poly.entity_id
_entity_poly.type
_entity_poly.pdbx_seq_one_letter_code
_entity_poly.pdbx_strand_id
1 'polypeptide(L)'
;KTAPTGEKLDYVLIVTPNHVHFDPAYKAICAGIPVLCEKPITLNMDEAARLVKIVEEKKVPFCLAHTYLGHWTTRFSRHIVTSGLLGNIRWVDSSYLQGWLAKPLDVWRINPKTAGRSCCGGDIGTHALMQLRYVTGLDVTEVSAHLEIMVEGRPLDDHFTAYCKLSNGNGRALVRASQISIGHKNDLGIEVCGEKGTLVWKQEDPECVHIYLDGQPDRTYWRNNGITPNDGFLKDLPADLMAEPTIPSGHGEAFHDAFARLHRCFEADVRAYQAGKPFKCDGTKYANVRDGYVGMAFINACADSSEAKGAWTPMPTLP
;
A
#
# COMPACT_ATOMS: atom_id res chain seq x y z
N LYS A 1 -10.88 28.33 2.90
CA LYS A 1 -10.52 28.72 4.29
C LYS A 1 -9.05 29.12 4.31
N THR A 2 -8.73 30.16 5.04
CA THR A 2 -7.34 30.63 5.24
C THR A 2 -6.80 30.10 6.56
N ALA A 3 -5.49 29.92 6.64
CA ALA A 3 -4.78 29.69 7.90
C ALA A 3 -4.96 30.90 8.84
N PRO A 4 -4.71 30.76 10.16
CA PRO A 4 -4.77 31.90 11.10
C PRO A 4 -3.93 33.10 10.68
N THR A 5 -2.87 32.87 9.90
CA THR A 5 -2.01 33.90 9.30
C THR A 5 -2.62 34.63 8.10
N GLY A 6 -3.83 34.24 7.65
CA GLY A 6 -4.44 34.75 6.41
C GLY A 6 -3.97 34.04 5.13
N GLU A 7 -3.04 33.11 5.21
CA GLU A 7 -2.53 32.32 4.11
C GLU A 7 -3.52 31.24 3.66
N LYS A 8 -3.52 30.91 2.36
CA LYS A 8 -4.34 29.85 1.81
C LYS A 8 -3.70 28.48 2.10
N LEU A 9 -4.50 27.52 2.55
CA LEU A 9 -4.04 26.14 2.73
C LEU A 9 -3.88 25.46 1.36
N ASP A 10 -2.74 24.84 1.11
CA ASP A 10 -2.49 24.05 -0.09
C ASP A 10 -3.14 22.68 0.01
N TYR A 11 -2.96 22.00 1.13
CA TYR A 11 -3.62 20.74 1.45
C TYR A 11 -3.67 20.50 2.97
N VAL A 12 -4.42 19.49 3.39
CA VAL A 12 -4.50 19.03 4.78
C VAL A 12 -3.81 17.68 4.88
N LEU A 13 -2.91 17.54 5.88
CA LEU A 13 -2.31 16.27 6.28
C LEU A 13 -3.02 15.74 7.53
N ILE A 14 -3.54 14.49 7.47
CA ILE A 14 -4.27 13.83 8.55
C ILE A 14 -3.43 12.66 9.04
N VAL A 15 -2.93 12.74 10.28
CA VAL A 15 -2.06 11.75 10.95
C VAL A 15 -2.62 11.33 12.31
N THR A 16 -3.92 11.35 12.45
CA THR A 16 -4.66 11.01 13.66
C THR A 16 -4.88 9.47 13.77
N PRO A 17 -5.43 8.95 14.89
CA PRO A 17 -5.95 7.58 14.94
C PRO A 17 -7.11 7.36 13.97
N ASN A 18 -7.31 6.10 13.52
CA ASN A 18 -8.23 5.72 12.41
C ASN A 18 -9.64 6.32 12.54
N HIS A 19 -10.22 6.31 13.74
CA HIS A 19 -11.60 6.76 13.98
C HIS A 19 -11.83 8.27 13.78
N VAL A 20 -10.77 9.06 13.63
CA VAL A 20 -10.86 10.50 13.38
C VAL A 20 -10.35 10.91 12.00
N HIS A 21 -10.14 9.95 11.06
CA HIS A 21 -9.72 10.27 9.69
C HIS A 21 -10.86 10.87 8.86
N PHE A 22 -12.06 10.29 8.96
CA PHE A 22 -13.17 10.59 8.05
C PHE A 22 -13.63 12.06 8.13
N ASP A 23 -13.94 12.56 9.32
CA ASP A 23 -14.58 13.88 9.46
C ASP A 23 -13.71 15.04 8.92
N PRO A 24 -12.42 15.17 9.29
CA PRO A 24 -11.57 16.21 8.73
C PRO A 24 -11.31 16.02 7.23
N ALA A 25 -11.15 14.77 6.72
CA ALA A 25 -10.97 14.50 5.31
C ALA A 25 -12.21 14.92 4.51
N TYR A 26 -13.39 14.51 4.94
CA TYR A 26 -14.65 14.84 4.29
C TYR A 26 -14.89 16.36 4.22
N LYS A 27 -14.67 17.07 5.35
CA LYS A 27 -14.81 18.53 5.43
C LYS A 27 -13.83 19.26 4.54
N ALA A 28 -12.56 18.81 4.49
CA ALA A 28 -11.55 19.40 3.62
C ALA A 28 -11.92 19.24 2.14
N ILE A 29 -12.30 18.03 1.71
CA ILE A 29 -12.72 17.75 0.32
C ILE A 29 -13.97 18.56 -0.04
N CYS A 30 -14.98 18.64 0.83
CA CYS A 30 -16.16 19.50 0.60
C CYS A 30 -15.78 20.98 0.42
N ALA A 31 -14.71 21.44 1.07
CA ALA A 31 -14.18 22.80 0.93
C ALA A 31 -13.23 22.99 -0.27
N GLY A 32 -13.02 21.95 -1.10
CA GLY A 32 -12.10 21.98 -2.23
C GLY A 32 -10.61 21.97 -1.83
N ILE A 33 -10.29 21.49 -0.63
CA ILE A 33 -8.92 21.41 -0.12
C ILE A 33 -8.39 19.98 -0.30
N PRO A 34 -7.29 19.77 -1.03
CA PRO A 34 -6.64 18.47 -1.16
C PRO A 34 -6.27 17.84 0.18
N VAL A 35 -6.28 16.50 0.23
CA VAL A 35 -6.03 15.75 1.47
C VAL A 35 -4.96 14.69 1.24
N LEU A 36 -3.98 14.64 2.16
CA LEU A 36 -3.12 13.49 2.39
C LEU A 36 -3.52 12.89 3.73
N CYS A 37 -3.98 11.64 3.73
CA CYS A 37 -4.51 10.97 4.91
C CYS A 37 -3.70 9.71 5.23
N GLU A 38 -3.44 9.46 6.52
CA GLU A 38 -2.89 8.19 6.98
C GLU A 38 -3.84 7.02 6.72
N LYS A 39 -3.27 5.83 6.62
CA LYS A 39 -3.99 4.56 6.46
C LYS A 39 -4.36 3.95 7.84
N PRO A 40 -5.38 3.10 7.91
CA PRO A 40 -6.41 2.89 6.89
C PRO A 40 -7.26 4.15 6.70
N ILE A 41 -7.91 4.26 5.55
CA ILE A 41 -8.56 5.51 5.13
C ILE A 41 -9.65 6.01 6.11
N THR A 42 -10.38 5.07 6.74
CA THR A 42 -11.49 5.33 7.68
C THR A 42 -11.60 4.22 8.71
N LEU A 43 -12.55 4.33 9.65
CA LEU A 43 -12.83 3.28 10.63
C LEU A 43 -13.72 2.16 10.07
N ASN A 44 -14.62 2.47 9.13
CA ASN A 44 -15.64 1.55 8.60
C ASN A 44 -15.91 1.77 7.12
N MET A 45 -16.64 0.82 6.52
CA MET A 45 -16.94 0.82 5.08
C MET A 45 -17.86 1.95 4.64
N ASP A 46 -18.84 2.36 5.47
CA ASP A 46 -19.78 3.43 5.13
C ASP A 46 -19.06 4.77 4.98
N GLU A 47 -18.13 5.06 5.89
CA GLU A 47 -17.27 6.24 5.82
C GLU A 47 -16.37 6.18 4.58
N ALA A 48 -15.77 5.02 4.28
CA ALA A 48 -14.93 4.84 3.10
C ALA A 48 -15.72 5.08 1.81
N ALA A 49 -16.91 4.51 1.67
CA ALA A 49 -17.78 4.70 0.52
C ALA A 49 -18.20 6.18 0.32
N ARG A 50 -18.56 6.85 1.42
CA ARG A 50 -18.90 8.29 1.40
C ARG A 50 -17.70 9.15 0.98
N LEU A 51 -16.49 8.78 1.42
CA LEU A 51 -15.28 9.52 1.08
C LEU A 51 -14.93 9.33 -0.41
N VAL A 52 -15.03 8.10 -0.95
CA VAL A 52 -14.88 7.86 -2.39
C VAL A 52 -15.83 8.74 -3.18
N LYS A 53 -17.13 8.68 -2.85
CA LYS A 53 -18.17 9.44 -3.56
C LYS A 53 -17.88 10.95 -3.59
N ILE A 54 -17.51 11.54 -2.44
CA ILE A 54 -17.30 12.99 -2.37
C ILE A 54 -16.01 13.41 -3.08
N VAL A 55 -14.94 12.61 -3.01
CA VAL A 55 -13.67 12.88 -3.72
C VAL A 55 -13.89 12.85 -5.23
N GLU A 56 -14.63 11.86 -5.73
CA GLU A 56 -14.94 11.74 -7.16
C GLU A 56 -15.89 12.86 -7.65
N GLU A 57 -16.90 13.20 -6.85
CA GLU A 57 -17.81 14.31 -7.16
C GLU A 57 -17.09 15.65 -7.24
N LYS A 58 -16.26 15.94 -6.24
CA LYS A 58 -15.54 17.22 -6.13
C LYS A 58 -14.28 17.27 -6.99
N LYS A 59 -13.75 16.13 -7.45
CA LYS A 59 -12.50 16.02 -8.22
C LYS A 59 -11.36 16.76 -7.54
N VAL A 60 -11.20 16.56 -6.23
CA VAL A 60 -10.13 17.12 -5.42
C VAL A 60 -9.05 16.05 -5.20
N PRO A 61 -7.75 16.39 -5.32
CA PRO A 61 -6.68 15.42 -5.07
C PRO A 61 -6.77 14.79 -3.68
N PHE A 62 -6.66 13.45 -3.63
CA PHE A 62 -6.63 12.68 -2.40
C PHE A 62 -5.49 11.65 -2.47
N CYS A 63 -4.60 11.68 -1.48
CA CYS A 63 -3.52 10.73 -1.30
C CYS A 63 -3.72 9.95 0.00
N LEU A 64 -3.59 8.62 -0.07
CA LEU A 64 -3.52 7.77 1.12
C LEU A 64 -2.05 7.41 1.38
N ALA A 65 -1.60 7.55 2.63
CA ALA A 65 -0.18 7.43 3.01
C ALA A 65 0.30 5.96 3.07
N HIS A 66 0.27 5.25 1.93
CA HIS A 66 1.01 4.01 1.77
C HIS A 66 2.47 4.30 1.41
N THR A 67 3.25 4.71 2.40
CA THR A 67 4.61 5.24 2.26
C THR A 67 5.55 4.35 1.46
N TYR A 68 5.44 3.02 1.62
CA TYR A 68 6.32 2.05 0.97
C TYR A 68 6.22 2.03 -0.56
N LEU A 69 5.13 2.57 -1.14
CA LEU A 69 5.02 2.78 -2.59
C LEU A 69 5.97 3.87 -3.10
N GLY A 70 6.49 4.68 -2.20
CA GLY A 70 7.49 5.69 -2.50
C GLY A 70 8.91 5.17 -2.65
N HIS A 71 9.23 3.92 -2.26
CA HIS A 71 10.53 3.33 -2.57
C HIS A 71 10.73 3.23 -4.09
N TRP A 72 11.89 3.68 -4.56
CA TRP A 72 12.23 3.53 -5.97
C TRP A 72 12.17 2.07 -6.43
N THR A 73 12.69 1.17 -5.62
CA THR A 73 12.71 -0.27 -5.87
C THR A 73 11.29 -0.89 -5.93
N THR A 74 10.33 -0.40 -5.15
CA THR A 74 8.91 -0.79 -5.28
C THR A 74 8.33 -0.35 -6.64
N ARG A 75 8.63 0.87 -7.09
CA ARG A 75 8.21 1.38 -8.39
C ARG A 75 8.90 0.66 -9.55
N PHE A 76 10.16 0.36 -9.39
CA PHE A 76 10.92 -0.47 -10.30
C PHE A 76 10.34 -1.89 -10.39
N SER A 77 10.00 -2.51 -9.25
CA SER A 77 9.33 -3.82 -9.19
C SER A 77 8.01 -3.80 -9.95
N ARG A 78 7.19 -2.76 -9.78
CA ARG A 78 5.96 -2.58 -10.56
C ARG A 78 6.26 -2.57 -12.06
N HIS A 79 7.23 -1.79 -12.51
CA HIS A 79 7.59 -1.75 -13.93
C HIS A 79 7.98 -3.13 -14.45
N ILE A 80 8.85 -3.85 -13.74
CA ILE A 80 9.30 -5.20 -14.13
C ILE A 80 8.11 -6.17 -14.26
N VAL A 81 7.21 -6.19 -13.28
CA VAL A 81 6.07 -7.10 -13.29
C VAL A 81 5.08 -6.72 -14.39
N THR A 82 4.74 -5.44 -14.52
CA THR A 82 3.74 -4.97 -15.50
C THR A 82 4.27 -4.94 -16.94
N SER A 83 5.59 -4.97 -17.16
CA SER A 83 6.19 -5.14 -18.49
C SER A 83 6.01 -6.56 -19.06
N GLY A 84 5.56 -7.50 -18.23
CA GLY A 84 5.37 -8.90 -18.64
C GLY A 84 6.65 -9.74 -18.61
N LEU A 85 7.74 -9.23 -18.03
CA LEU A 85 9.02 -9.95 -17.95
C LEU A 85 8.89 -11.31 -17.27
N LEU A 86 8.06 -11.39 -16.22
CA LEU A 86 7.81 -12.63 -15.47
C LEU A 86 6.77 -13.55 -16.13
N GLY A 87 6.13 -13.16 -17.24
CA GLY A 87 4.98 -13.85 -17.81
C GLY A 87 3.71 -13.66 -16.97
N ASN A 88 2.70 -14.53 -17.15
CA ASN A 88 1.48 -14.46 -16.35
C ASN A 88 1.79 -14.77 -14.89
N ILE A 89 1.27 -13.95 -13.99
CA ILE A 89 1.49 -14.12 -12.55
C ILE A 89 0.67 -15.31 -12.05
N ARG A 90 1.33 -16.26 -11.38
CA ARG A 90 0.75 -17.48 -10.80
C ARG A 90 0.58 -17.36 -9.29
N TRP A 91 1.59 -16.81 -8.61
CA TRP A 91 1.64 -16.75 -7.16
C TRP A 91 2.24 -15.43 -6.67
N VAL A 92 1.69 -14.90 -5.58
CA VAL A 92 2.28 -13.76 -4.85
C VAL A 92 2.29 -14.06 -3.36
N ASP A 93 3.44 -13.92 -2.72
CA ASP A 93 3.54 -13.83 -1.25
C ASP A 93 3.82 -12.37 -0.90
N SER A 94 2.95 -11.76 -0.10
CA SER A 94 3.13 -10.41 0.41
C SER A 94 2.93 -10.39 1.91
N SER A 95 3.97 -10.04 2.65
CA SER A 95 3.94 -10.14 4.10
C SER A 95 4.48 -8.88 4.76
N TYR A 96 3.93 -8.54 5.94
CA TYR A 96 4.47 -7.50 6.80
C TYR A 96 4.58 -8.02 8.23
N LEU A 97 5.81 -8.19 8.69
CA LEU A 97 6.11 -8.79 9.98
C LEU A 97 6.78 -7.79 10.91
N GLN A 98 6.33 -7.74 12.15
CA GLN A 98 6.85 -6.90 13.23
C GLN A 98 6.79 -7.68 14.55
N GLY A 99 7.59 -7.29 15.54
CA GLY A 99 7.62 -7.93 16.87
C GLY A 99 7.24 -7.02 18.04
N TRP A 100 6.83 -5.77 17.78
CA TRP A 100 6.66 -4.76 18.83
C TRP A 100 5.44 -5.00 19.74
N LEU A 101 4.43 -5.73 19.26
CA LEU A 101 3.26 -6.13 20.06
C LEU A 101 3.34 -7.58 20.61
N ALA A 102 4.51 -8.20 20.59
CA ALA A 102 4.67 -9.56 21.12
C ALA A 102 4.41 -9.68 22.64
N LYS A 103 4.43 -8.57 23.36
CA LYS A 103 4.07 -8.50 24.79
C LYS A 103 2.80 -7.70 24.99
N PRO A 104 2.05 -7.90 26.08
CA PRO A 104 0.91 -7.05 26.40
C PRO A 104 1.34 -5.58 26.44
N LEU A 105 0.63 -4.75 25.69
CA LEU A 105 0.84 -3.32 25.60
C LEU A 105 -0.50 -2.63 25.38
N ASP A 106 -0.80 -1.61 26.20
CA ASP A 106 -2.02 -0.79 26.04
C ASP A 106 -1.76 0.32 25.03
N VAL A 107 -2.33 0.19 23.84
CA VAL A 107 -2.25 1.17 22.76
C VAL A 107 -3.60 1.29 22.07
N TRP A 108 -3.91 2.45 21.50
CA TRP A 108 -5.18 2.71 20.82
C TRP A 108 -5.48 1.70 19.67
N ARG A 109 -4.43 1.11 19.07
CA ARG A 109 -4.55 0.17 17.96
C ARG A 109 -5.20 -1.16 18.33
N ILE A 110 -5.14 -1.58 19.59
CA ILE A 110 -5.81 -2.80 20.04
C ILE A 110 -7.27 -2.58 20.45
N ASN A 111 -7.75 -1.34 20.46
CA ASN A 111 -9.11 -1.02 20.86
C ASN A 111 -10.04 -1.00 19.62
N PRO A 112 -11.08 -1.87 19.54
CA PRO A 112 -12.00 -1.93 18.39
C PRO A 112 -12.71 -0.62 18.08
N LYS A 113 -12.94 0.23 19.08
CA LYS A 113 -13.61 1.53 18.90
C LYS A 113 -12.74 2.55 18.15
N THR A 114 -11.44 2.37 18.15
CA THR A 114 -10.47 3.31 17.55
C THR A 114 -9.74 2.72 16.36
N ALA A 115 -9.56 1.41 16.32
CA ALA A 115 -8.85 0.67 15.27
C ALA A 115 -9.77 0.03 14.23
N GLY A 116 -11.02 -0.28 14.58
CA GLY A 116 -11.96 -0.99 13.71
C GLY A 116 -11.95 -2.49 13.98
N ARG A 117 -12.24 -3.31 12.94
CA ARG A 117 -12.42 -4.77 13.06
C ARG A 117 -11.13 -5.58 13.17
N SER A 118 -9.97 -4.98 12.93
CA SER A 118 -8.67 -5.66 12.95
C SER A 118 -7.58 -4.73 13.45
N CYS A 119 -6.70 -5.21 14.30
CA CYS A 119 -5.48 -4.49 14.70
C CYS A 119 -4.36 -4.77 13.68
N CYS A 120 -3.90 -6.00 13.59
CA CYS A 120 -2.78 -6.40 12.77
C CYS A 120 -3.08 -6.24 11.27
N GLY A 121 -4.22 -6.76 10.81
CA GLY A 121 -4.66 -6.62 9.42
C GLY A 121 -4.86 -5.15 9.03
N GLY A 122 -5.50 -4.35 9.90
CA GLY A 122 -5.76 -2.93 9.68
C GLY A 122 -4.50 -2.08 9.67
N ASP A 123 -3.58 -2.32 10.61
CA ASP A 123 -2.34 -1.54 10.72
C ASP A 123 -1.32 -1.91 9.64
N ILE A 124 -1.00 -3.19 9.47
CA ILE A 124 0.10 -3.63 8.58
C ILE A 124 -0.34 -4.56 7.44
N GLY A 125 -1.46 -5.31 7.58
CA GLY A 125 -2.01 -6.13 6.50
C GLY A 125 -2.45 -5.32 5.29
N THR A 126 -2.95 -4.09 5.49
CA THR A 126 -3.29 -3.15 4.40
C THR A 126 -2.06 -2.73 3.59
N HIS A 127 -0.89 -2.61 4.21
CA HIS A 127 0.35 -2.35 3.48
C HIS A 127 0.77 -3.55 2.62
N ALA A 128 0.67 -4.78 3.15
CA ALA A 128 0.96 -5.98 2.39
C ALA A 128 0.01 -6.13 1.18
N LEU A 129 -1.30 -5.90 1.37
CA LEU A 129 -2.25 -5.84 0.26
C LEU A 129 -1.89 -4.78 -0.77
N MET A 130 -1.57 -3.57 -0.31
CA MET A 130 -1.27 -2.46 -1.22
C MET A 130 0.01 -2.71 -2.00
N GLN A 131 1.03 -3.33 -1.37
CA GLN A 131 2.26 -3.75 -2.04
C GLN A 131 1.95 -4.76 -3.17
N LEU A 132 1.12 -5.78 -2.89
CA LEU A 132 0.67 -6.74 -3.89
C LEU A 132 -0.02 -6.02 -5.06
N ARG A 133 -1.07 -5.24 -4.77
CA ARG A 133 -1.86 -4.56 -5.80
C ARG A 133 -1.00 -3.61 -6.65
N TYR A 134 -0.17 -2.83 -5.98
CA TYR A 134 0.69 -1.86 -6.66
C TYR A 134 1.71 -2.55 -7.58
N VAL A 135 2.45 -3.52 -7.07
CA VAL A 135 3.53 -4.19 -7.83
C VAL A 135 2.97 -5.00 -8.98
N THR A 136 1.88 -5.74 -8.77
CA THR A 136 1.35 -6.64 -9.80
C THR A 136 0.34 -5.99 -10.74
N GLY A 137 -0.33 -4.93 -10.30
CA GLY A 137 -1.49 -4.37 -11.00
C GLY A 137 -2.74 -5.26 -10.90
N LEU A 138 -2.73 -6.30 -10.06
CA LEU A 138 -3.83 -7.23 -9.88
C LEU A 138 -4.62 -6.91 -8.62
N ASP A 139 -5.95 -7.09 -8.70
CA ASP A 139 -6.83 -6.99 -7.54
C ASP A 139 -7.07 -8.37 -6.90
N VAL A 140 -7.37 -8.37 -5.60
CA VAL A 140 -7.92 -9.53 -4.89
C VAL A 140 -9.42 -9.58 -5.15
N THR A 141 -9.95 -10.74 -5.50
CA THR A 141 -11.38 -10.93 -5.79
C THR A 141 -12.14 -11.68 -4.71
N GLU A 142 -11.48 -12.63 -4.05
CA GLU A 142 -12.01 -13.39 -2.93
C GLU A 142 -10.89 -13.70 -1.93
N VAL A 143 -11.25 -13.85 -0.67
CA VAL A 143 -10.34 -14.19 0.42
C VAL A 143 -10.83 -15.38 1.23
N SER A 144 -9.90 -16.18 1.74
CA SER A 144 -10.08 -17.15 2.81
C SER A 144 -9.07 -16.77 3.90
N ALA A 145 -9.54 -16.28 5.06
CA ALA A 145 -8.69 -15.60 6.01
C ALA A 145 -8.88 -16.06 7.44
N HIS A 146 -7.82 -15.91 8.24
CA HIS A 146 -7.79 -16.13 9.67
C HIS A 146 -7.18 -14.92 10.38
N LEU A 147 -7.92 -14.34 11.30
CA LEU A 147 -7.51 -13.27 12.20
C LEU A 147 -7.33 -13.90 13.58
N GLU A 148 -6.09 -13.99 14.04
CA GLU A 148 -5.76 -14.75 15.26
C GLU A 148 -5.35 -13.80 16.39
N ILE A 149 -5.80 -14.12 17.60
CA ILE A 149 -5.41 -13.47 18.85
C ILE A 149 -4.52 -14.46 19.60
N MET A 150 -3.20 -14.26 19.55
CA MET A 150 -2.23 -15.15 20.18
C MET A 150 -1.69 -14.60 21.50
N VAL A 151 -1.78 -13.30 21.74
CA VAL A 151 -1.44 -12.68 23.02
C VAL A 151 -2.69 -12.56 23.88
N GLU A 152 -2.63 -13.17 25.06
CA GLU A 152 -3.76 -13.20 26.00
C GLU A 152 -4.30 -11.80 26.35
N GLY A 153 -5.62 -11.70 26.46
CA GLY A 153 -6.32 -10.47 26.87
C GLY A 153 -6.48 -9.42 25.76
N ARG A 154 -6.09 -9.69 24.51
CA ARG A 154 -6.32 -8.77 23.40
C ARG A 154 -7.72 -8.90 22.83
N PRO A 155 -8.37 -7.78 22.50
CA PRO A 155 -9.69 -7.78 21.86
C PRO A 155 -9.63 -7.90 20.34
N LEU A 156 -8.47 -7.69 19.70
CA LEU A 156 -8.25 -7.75 18.26
C LEU A 156 -7.04 -8.62 17.92
N ASP A 157 -6.98 -9.01 16.65
CA ASP A 157 -5.92 -9.83 16.07
C ASP A 157 -4.52 -9.23 16.22
N ASP A 158 -3.54 -10.07 16.44
CA ASP A 158 -2.11 -9.78 16.43
C ASP A 158 -1.34 -10.59 15.38
N HIS A 159 -2.04 -11.54 14.75
CA HIS A 159 -1.61 -12.28 13.59
C HIS A 159 -2.74 -12.39 12.57
N PHE A 160 -2.40 -12.27 11.29
CA PHE A 160 -3.36 -12.23 10.19
C PHE A 160 -2.82 -13.01 9.00
N THR A 161 -3.66 -13.85 8.42
CA THR A 161 -3.34 -14.59 7.19
C THR A 161 -4.55 -14.62 6.27
N ALA A 162 -4.37 -14.26 5.01
CA ALA A 162 -5.40 -14.35 3.97
C ALA A 162 -4.86 -15.03 2.72
N TYR A 163 -5.47 -16.15 2.34
CA TYR A 163 -5.30 -16.74 1.04
C TYR A 163 -6.26 -16.09 0.06
N CYS A 164 -5.75 -15.65 -1.11
CA CYS A 164 -6.47 -14.75 -2.01
C CYS A 164 -6.57 -15.32 -3.42
N LYS A 165 -7.71 -15.09 -4.10
CA LYS A 165 -7.83 -15.22 -5.54
C LYS A 165 -7.53 -13.88 -6.19
N LEU A 166 -6.80 -13.90 -7.31
CA LEU A 166 -6.41 -12.69 -8.04
C LEU A 166 -7.28 -12.48 -9.28
N SER A 167 -7.39 -11.24 -9.72
CA SER A 167 -8.25 -10.79 -10.83
C SER A 167 -7.84 -11.33 -12.20
N ASN A 168 -6.64 -11.91 -12.36
CA ASN A 168 -6.22 -12.60 -13.59
C ASN A 168 -6.82 -14.03 -13.73
N GLY A 169 -7.70 -14.44 -12.82
CA GLY A 169 -8.41 -15.71 -12.82
C GLY A 169 -7.65 -16.89 -12.19
N ASN A 170 -6.43 -17.16 -12.63
CA ASN A 170 -5.64 -18.32 -12.18
C ASN A 170 -4.63 -17.98 -11.06
N GLY A 171 -4.28 -16.71 -10.89
CA GLY A 171 -3.34 -16.28 -9.87
C GLY A 171 -3.89 -16.45 -8.46
N ARG A 172 -2.99 -16.75 -7.54
CA ARG A 172 -3.27 -16.83 -6.10
C ARG A 172 -2.25 -16.00 -5.33
N ALA A 173 -2.64 -15.58 -4.13
CA ALA A 173 -1.72 -14.90 -3.24
C ALA A 173 -1.90 -15.33 -1.79
N LEU A 174 -0.84 -15.18 -1.02
CA LEU A 174 -0.86 -15.17 0.42
C LEU A 174 -0.56 -13.74 0.89
N VAL A 175 -1.48 -13.12 1.62
CA VAL A 175 -1.25 -11.86 2.31
C VAL A 175 -1.18 -12.15 3.79
N ARG A 176 -0.05 -11.80 4.40
CA ARG A 176 0.24 -12.13 5.80
C ARG A 176 0.73 -10.91 6.56
N ALA A 177 0.26 -10.77 7.80
CA ALA A 177 0.73 -9.76 8.73
C ALA A 177 0.90 -10.33 10.14
N SER A 178 1.90 -9.85 10.88
CA SER A 178 2.10 -10.25 12.26
C SER A 178 2.78 -9.13 13.04
N GLN A 179 2.25 -8.80 14.21
CA GLN A 179 2.84 -7.85 15.14
C GLN A 179 3.54 -8.52 16.33
N ILE A 180 3.60 -9.87 16.30
CA ILE A 180 4.19 -10.71 17.36
C ILE A 180 5.42 -11.49 16.89
N SER A 181 5.89 -11.25 15.68
CA SER A 181 7.07 -11.91 15.07
C SER A 181 8.35 -11.26 15.58
N ILE A 182 8.79 -11.65 16.78
CA ILE A 182 10.03 -11.12 17.40
C ILE A 182 11.23 -11.36 16.47
N GLY A 183 12.07 -10.32 16.30
CA GLY A 183 13.22 -10.34 15.40
C GLY A 183 12.99 -9.55 14.11
N HIS A 184 11.77 -9.51 13.61
CA HIS A 184 11.36 -8.60 12.53
C HIS A 184 11.07 -7.21 13.08
N LYS A 185 11.52 -6.17 12.38
CA LYS A 185 11.35 -4.77 12.79
C LYS A 185 10.23 -4.12 11.98
N ASN A 186 10.41 -4.01 10.66
CA ASN A 186 9.44 -3.52 9.68
C ASN A 186 9.61 -4.33 8.39
N ASP A 187 9.47 -5.64 8.47
CA ASP A 187 9.74 -6.58 7.39
C ASP A 187 8.51 -6.70 6.47
N LEU A 188 8.27 -5.64 5.69
CA LEU A 188 7.37 -5.70 4.54
C LEU A 188 8.14 -6.30 3.36
N GLY A 189 7.61 -7.36 2.78
CA GLY A 189 8.20 -8.03 1.63
C GLY A 189 7.17 -8.46 0.61
N ILE A 190 7.63 -8.63 -0.61
CA ILE A 190 6.84 -9.23 -1.69
C ILE A 190 7.69 -10.16 -2.53
N GLU A 191 7.12 -11.33 -2.83
CA GLU A 191 7.62 -12.27 -3.83
C GLU A 191 6.54 -12.46 -4.89
N VAL A 192 6.89 -12.25 -6.16
CA VAL A 192 5.96 -12.37 -7.30
C VAL A 192 6.49 -13.43 -8.24
N CYS A 193 5.79 -14.57 -8.31
CA CYS A 193 6.12 -15.71 -9.16
C CYS A 193 5.24 -15.73 -10.41
N GLY A 194 5.87 -15.60 -11.57
CA GLY A 194 5.22 -15.73 -12.87
C GLY A 194 5.58 -17.04 -13.58
N GLU A 195 5.19 -17.15 -14.84
CA GLU A 195 5.50 -18.31 -15.70
C GLU A 195 6.98 -18.40 -16.07
N LYS A 196 7.67 -17.27 -16.13
CA LYS A 196 9.04 -17.14 -16.65
C LYS A 196 10.07 -16.79 -15.57
N GLY A 197 9.63 -16.47 -14.37
CA GLY A 197 10.54 -16.08 -13.30
C GLY A 197 9.85 -15.49 -12.07
N THR A 198 10.70 -15.09 -11.12
CA THR A 198 10.29 -14.58 -9.82
C THR A 198 11.00 -13.25 -9.54
N LEU A 199 10.29 -12.31 -8.92
CA LEU A 199 10.82 -11.07 -8.38
C LEU A 199 10.67 -11.07 -6.86
N VAL A 200 11.71 -10.64 -6.14
CA VAL A 200 11.70 -10.49 -4.68
C VAL A 200 12.17 -9.10 -4.29
N TRP A 201 11.42 -8.45 -3.41
CA TRP A 201 11.78 -7.19 -2.77
C TRP A 201 11.46 -7.22 -1.27
N LYS A 202 12.31 -6.58 -0.45
CA LYS A 202 12.14 -6.46 1.00
C LYS A 202 12.43 -5.05 1.48
N GLN A 203 11.60 -4.54 2.38
CA GLN A 203 11.73 -3.20 2.96
C GLN A 203 12.90 -3.10 3.95
N GLU A 204 13.31 -4.19 4.62
CA GLU A 204 14.50 -4.20 5.49
C GLU A 204 15.82 -4.24 4.69
N ASP A 205 15.74 -4.47 3.35
CA ASP A 205 16.82 -4.26 2.38
C ASP A 205 16.27 -3.53 1.14
N PRO A 206 15.89 -2.23 1.27
CA PRO A 206 15.05 -1.54 0.29
C PRO A 206 15.81 -1.11 -0.98
N GLU A 207 17.14 -1.21 -0.99
CA GLU A 207 18.00 -0.66 -2.04
C GLU A 207 18.10 -1.53 -3.28
N CYS A 208 17.63 -2.78 -3.22
CA CYS A 208 17.74 -3.72 -4.33
C CYS A 208 16.46 -4.52 -4.60
N VAL A 209 16.43 -5.08 -5.80
CA VAL A 209 15.40 -6.03 -6.26
C VAL A 209 16.09 -7.25 -6.85
N HIS A 210 15.67 -8.44 -6.43
CA HIS A 210 16.18 -9.69 -6.98
C HIS A 210 15.22 -10.22 -8.05
N ILE A 211 15.78 -10.67 -9.17
CA ILE A 211 15.03 -11.22 -10.29
C ILE A 211 15.65 -12.54 -10.71
N TYR A 212 14.84 -13.57 -10.72
CA TYR A 212 15.19 -14.94 -11.10
C TYR A 212 14.40 -15.32 -12.35
N LEU A 213 15.08 -15.55 -13.47
CA LEU A 213 14.42 -15.99 -14.70
C LEU A 213 14.86 -17.38 -15.07
N ASP A 214 13.91 -18.17 -15.53
CA ASP A 214 14.16 -19.55 -15.97
C ASP A 214 15.27 -19.60 -17.02
N GLY A 215 16.26 -20.47 -16.81
CA GLY A 215 17.41 -20.66 -17.71
C GLY A 215 18.38 -19.48 -17.78
N GLN A 216 18.31 -18.50 -16.88
CA GLN A 216 19.21 -17.33 -16.85
C GLN A 216 19.91 -17.18 -15.49
N PRO A 217 21.07 -16.52 -15.44
CA PRO A 217 21.69 -16.16 -14.15
C PRO A 217 20.81 -15.24 -13.30
N ASP A 218 20.86 -15.42 -11.98
CA ASP A 218 20.21 -14.55 -11.02
C ASP A 218 20.71 -13.11 -11.17
N ARG A 219 19.79 -12.14 -11.02
CA ARG A 219 20.11 -10.73 -11.12
C ARG A 219 19.65 -9.97 -9.89
N THR A 220 20.53 -9.07 -9.41
CA THR A 220 20.20 -8.10 -8.39
C THR A 220 20.36 -6.70 -8.97
N TYR A 221 19.27 -5.95 -8.98
CA TYR A 221 19.25 -4.56 -9.42
C TYR A 221 19.29 -3.64 -8.21
N TRP A 222 20.35 -2.86 -8.12
CA TRP A 222 20.52 -1.84 -7.07
C TRP A 222 20.03 -0.50 -7.59
N ARG A 223 19.37 0.25 -6.72
CA ARG A 223 18.96 1.62 -7.04
C ARG A 223 20.15 2.43 -7.55
N ASN A 224 19.94 3.10 -8.68
CA ASN A 224 20.92 4.00 -9.31
C ASN A 224 22.30 3.37 -9.60
N ASN A 225 22.37 2.06 -9.83
CA ASN A 225 23.62 1.35 -10.14
C ASN A 225 23.56 0.67 -11.51
N GLY A 226 24.04 1.37 -12.55
CA GLY A 226 24.24 0.79 -13.87
C GLY A 226 22.98 0.43 -14.65
N ILE A 227 21.79 0.76 -14.14
CA ILE A 227 20.53 0.55 -14.83
C ILE A 227 20.45 1.59 -15.95
N THR A 228 20.47 1.13 -17.19
CA THR A 228 20.36 2.00 -18.37
C THR A 228 19.16 1.59 -19.22
N PRO A 229 18.57 2.53 -19.98
CA PRO A 229 17.52 2.21 -20.94
C PRO A 229 17.92 1.20 -22.01
N ASN A 230 19.23 1.01 -22.21
CA ASN A 230 19.83 0.09 -23.16
C ASN A 230 20.26 -1.26 -22.55
N ASP A 231 20.00 -1.50 -21.27
CA ASP A 231 20.06 -2.84 -20.73
C ASP A 231 19.05 -3.67 -21.53
N GLY A 232 19.52 -4.53 -22.40
CA GLY A 232 18.66 -5.31 -23.32
C GLY A 232 17.61 -6.17 -22.62
N PHE A 233 17.70 -6.23 -21.28
CA PHE A 233 16.81 -6.92 -20.36
C PHE A 233 15.72 -6.02 -19.77
N LEU A 234 16.02 -4.73 -19.58
CA LEU A 234 15.14 -3.72 -19.00
C LEU A 234 14.72 -2.69 -20.06
N LYS A 235 14.11 -3.17 -21.12
CA LYS A 235 13.59 -2.29 -22.17
C LYS A 235 12.50 -1.36 -21.63
N ASP A 236 12.47 -0.15 -22.14
CA ASP A 236 11.40 0.82 -21.94
C ASP A 236 11.22 1.29 -20.48
N LEU A 237 12.33 1.40 -19.71
CA LEU A 237 12.26 2.04 -18.38
C LEU A 237 11.75 3.49 -18.52
N PRO A 238 10.68 3.86 -17.81
CA PRO A 238 10.15 5.22 -17.85
C PRO A 238 11.20 6.26 -17.43
N ALA A 239 11.32 7.34 -18.19
CA ALA A 239 12.31 8.40 -17.91
C ALA A 239 12.11 9.04 -16.52
N ASP A 240 10.87 9.14 -16.06
CA ASP A 240 10.55 9.65 -14.73
C ASP A 240 11.03 8.68 -13.64
N LEU A 241 10.90 7.37 -13.83
CA LEU A 241 11.46 6.38 -12.91
C LEU A 241 12.99 6.45 -12.86
N MET A 242 13.65 6.64 -14.01
CA MET A 242 15.11 6.80 -14.06
C MET A 242 15.61 8.06 -13.38
N ALA A 243 14.81 9.11 -13.36
CA ALA A 243 15.15 10.40 -12.74
C ALA A 243 14.82 10.49 -11.24
N GLU A 244 14.11 9.50 -10.67
CA GLU A 244 13.65 9.54 -9.28
C GLU A 244 14.74 9.36 -8.20
N PRO A 245 15.81 8.57 -8.39
CA PRO A 245 16.88 8.45 -7.40
C PRO A 245 17.54 9.81 -7.14
N THR A 246 17.62 10.21 -5.88
CA THR A 246 18.09 11.55 -5.49
C THR A 246 19.56 11.58 -5.09
N ILE A 247 20.11 10.42 -4.70
CA ILE A 247 21.51 10.29 -4.26
C ILE A 247 22.18 9.12 -4.99
N PRO A 248 23.54 9.16 -5.12
CA PRO A 248 24.27 8.09 -5.77
C PRO A 248 24.07 6.72 -5.11
N SER A 249 24.24 5.65 -5.88
CA SER A 249 24.29 4.27 -5.37
C SER A 249 25.30 4.14 -4.24
N GLY A 250 24.98 3.30 -3.23
CA GLY A 250 25.82 3.13 -2.05
C GLY A 250 25.51 4.10 -0.89
N HIS A 251 24.70 5.12 -1.13
CA HIS A 251 24.08 5.95 -0.11
C HIS A 251 22.63 5.52 0.04
N GLY A 252 22.22 5.07 1.25
CA GLY A 252 20.90 4.47 1.45
C GLY A 252 19.76 5.47 1.30
N GLU A 253 18.84 5.21 0.37
CA GLU A 253 17.48 5.76 0.40
C GLU A 253 16.55 4.81 1.15
N ALA A 254 15.83 5.31 2.15
CA ALA A 254 14.98 4.48 3.01
C ALA A 254 13.60 5.10 3.21
N PHE A 255 12.99 4.85 4.38
CA PHE A 255 11.62 5.26 4.71
C PHE A 255 11.35 6.76 4.50
N HIS A 256 12.28 7.63 4.91
CA HIS A 256 12.11 9.09 4.76
C HIS A 256 12.09 9.52 3.30
N ASP A 257 12.94 8.92 2.45
CA ASP A 257 13.00 9.22 1.02
C ASP A 257 11.73 8.73 0.32
N ALA A 258 11.24 7.55 0.70
CA ALA A 258 9.98 7.02 0.20
C ALA A 258 8.80 7.94 0.56
N PHE A 259 8.76 8.43 1.80
CA PHE A 259 7.73 9.35 2.26
C PHE A 259 7.83 10.72 1.56
N ALA A 260 9.04 11.27 1.43
CA ALA A 260 9.27 12.51 0.70
C ALA A 260 8.88 12.39 -0.78
N ARG A 261 9.12 11.23 -1.42
CA ARG A 261 8.72 10.97 -2.81
C ARG A 261 7.21 10.92 -2.96
N LEU A 262 6.50 10.29 -2.01
CA LEU A 262 5.04 10.29 -1.96
C LEU A 262 4.50 11.72 -1.90
N HIS A 263 5.02 12.55 -0.99
CA HIS A 263 4.64 13.96 -0.88
C HIS A 263 4.89 14.70 -2.19
N ARG A 264 6.08 14.59 -2.78
CA ARG A 264 6.40 15.26 -4.07
C ARG A 264 5.44 14.89 -5.19
N CYS A 265 5.05 13.61 -5.27
CA CYS A 265 4.08 13.15 -6.27
C CYS A 265 2.69 13.74 -6.02
N PHE A 266 2.25 13.76 -4.77
CA PHE A 266 0.97 14.35 -4.39
C PHE A 266 0.96 15.87 -4.60
N GLU A 267 2.01 16.58 -4.19
CA GLU A 267 2.14 18.03 -4.40
C GLU A 267 2.09 18.42 -5.87
N ALA A 268 2.64 17.60 -6.78
CA ALA A 268 2.53 17.86 -8.21
C ALA A 268 1.07 17.88 -8.67
N ASP A 269 0.24 16.94 -8.20
CA ASP A 269 -1.19 16.92 -8.48
C ASP A 269 -1.94 18.06 -7.79
N VAL A 270 -1.56 18.44 -6.57
CA VAL A 270 -2.12 19.61 -5.85
C VAL A 270 -1.85 20.90 -6.64
N ARG A 271 -0.63 21.10 -7.12
CA ARG A 271 -0.27 22.26 -7.94
C ARG A 271 -1.04 22.30 -9.27
N ALA A 272 -1.19 21.15 -9.92
CA ALA A 272 -1.99 21.05 -11.14
C ALA A 272 -3.46 21.41 -10.86
N TYR A 273 -4.05 20.86 -9.80
CA TYR A 273 -5.41 21.18 -9.38
C TYR A 273 -5.61 22.68 -9.10
N GLN A 274 -4.71 23.28 -8.32
CA GLN A 274 -4.76 24.73 -8.01
C GLN A 274 -4.64 25.62 -9.24
N ALA A 275 -3.89 25.14 -10.25
CA ALA A 275 -3.73 25.84 -11.53
C ALA A 275 -4.88 25.56 -12.53
N GLY A 276 -5.90 24.80 -12.13
CA GLY A 276 -7.00 24.39 -13.02
C GLY A 276 -6.55 23.44 -14.16
N LYS A 277 -5.43 22.74 -13.99
CA LYS A 277 -4.89 21.79 -14.96
C LYS A 277 -5.30 20.36 -14.62
N PRO A 278 -5.34 19.44 -15.61
CA PRO A 278 -5.54 18.01 -15.35
C PRO A 278 -4.47 17.45 -14.41
N PHE A 279 -4.88 16.56 -13.51
CA PHE A 279 -4.00 15.82 -12.62
C PHE A 279 -4.36 14.33 -12.62
N LYS A 280 -3.43 13.48 -12.13
CA LYS A 280 -3.60 12.04 -12.13
C LYS A 280 -3.57 11.50 -10.70
N CYS A 281 -4.71 11.22 -10.11
CA CYS A 281 -4.85 10.43 -8.89
C CYS A 281 -5.24 8.99 -9.22
N ASP A 282 -4.47 8.31 -10.09
CA ASP A 282 -4.81 7.02 -10.68
C ASP A 282 -4.21 5.80 -9.94
N GLY A 283 -3.54 6.03 -8.79
CA GLY A 283 -2.89 4.97 -8.03
C GLY A 283 -1.50 4.55 -8.55
N THR A 284 -1.00 5.17 -9.62
CA THR A 284 0.31 4.79 -10.20
C THR A 284 1.50 5.43 -9.49
N LYS A 285 1.32 6.59 -8.86
CA LYS A 285 2.38 7.32 -8.15
C LYS A 285 2.23 7.29 -6.64
N TYR A 286 1.01 7.20 -6.15
CA TYR A 286 0.63 7.07 -4.74
C TYR A 286 -0.77 6.46 -4.66
N ALA A 287 -1.10 5.85 -3.51
CA ALA A 287 -2.43 5.30 -3.29
C ALA A 287 -3.48 6.41 -3.20
N ASN A 288 -4.62 6.20 -3.83
CA ASN A 288 -5.73 7.15 -3.89
C ASN A 288 -6.91 6.74 -2.98
N VAL A 289 -8.03 7.45 -3.07
CA VAL A 289 -9.23 7.18 -2.27
C VAL A 289 -9.85 5.80 -2.56
N ARG A 290 -9.78 5.32 -3.82
CA ARG A 290 -10.28 3.99 -4.20
C ARG A 290 -9.42 2.88 -3.60
N ASP A 291 -8.09 3.06 -3.60
CA ASP A 291 -7.17 2.15 -2.94
C ASP A 291 -7.45 2.04 -1.44
N GLY A 292 -7.80 3.17 -0.81
CA GLY A 292 -8.23 3.20 0.58
C GLY A 292 -9.52 2.41 0.83
N TYR A 293 -10.51 2.55 -0.05
CA TYR A 293 -11.74 1.75 0.02
C TYR A 293 -11.43 0.26 -0.13
N VAL A 294 -10.61 -0.13 -1.10
CA VAL A 294 -10.22 -1.53 -1.31
C VAL A 294 -9.49 -2.08 -0.10
N GLY A 295 -8.63 -1.30 0.57
CA GLY A 295 -7.99 -1.68 1.83
C GLY A 295 -9.01 -1.98 2.94
N MET A 296 -10.01 -1.11 3.10
CA MET A 296 -11.11 -1.33 4.06
C MET A 296 -11.98 -2.53 3.69
N ALA A 297 -12.32 -2.70 2.40
CA ALA A 297 -13.07 -3.84 1.90
C ALA A 297 -12.36 -5.17 2.20
N PHE A 298 -11.03 -5.19 2.01
CA PHE A 298 -10.19 -6.35 2.29
C PHE A 298 -10.22 -6.73 3.77
N ILE A 299 -10.01 -5.77 4.68
CA ILE A 299 -10.08 -6.04 6.13
C ILE A 299 -11.44 -6.60 6.50
N ASN A 300 -12.53 -6.03 5.99
CA ASN A 300 -13.87 -6.49 6.31
C ASN A 300 -14.15 -7.90 5.76
N ALA A 301 -13.80 -8.16 4.49
CA ALA A 301 -13.93 -9.49 3.90
C ALA A 301 -13.09 -10.54 4.65
N CYS A 302 -11.89 -10.19 5.08
CA CYS A 302 -11.04 -11.08 5.88
C CYS A 302 -11.63 -11.35 7.28
N ALA A 303 -12.20 -10.34 7.93
CA ALA A 303 -12.87 -10.52 9.21
C ALA A 303 -14.12 -11.41 9.08
N ASP A 304 -14.95 -11.17 8.04
CA ASP A 304 -16.12 -12.00 7.74
C ASP A 304 -15.72 -13.45 7.44
N SER A 305 -14.66 -13.66 6.65
CA SER A 305 -14.10 -14.99 6.37
C SER A 305 -13.61 -15.69 7.65
N SER A 306 -12.89 -14.98 8.51
CA SER A 306 -12.37 -15.51 9.77
C SER A 306 -13.51 -15.92 10.72
N GLU A 307 -14.54 -15.07 10.87
CA GLU A 307 -15.76 -15.38 11.64
C GLU A 307 -16.50 -16.61 11.08
N ALA A 308 -16.44 -16.78 9.75
CA ALA A 308 -16.97 -17.94 9.03
C ALA A 308 -15.97 -19.12 8.93
N LYS A 309 -14.96 -19.18 9.83
CA LYS A 309 -13.95 -20.25 9.93
C LYS A 309 -13.13 -20.46 8.66
N GLY A 310 -12.76 -19.37 7.99
CA GLY A 310 -11.96 -19.38 6.78
C GLY A 310 -12.74 -19.64 5.49
N ALA A 311 -14.06 -19.50 5.50
CA ALA A 311 -14.86 -19.63 4.28
C ALA A 311 -14.47 -18.56 3.25
N TRP A 312 -14.45 -18.95 1.97
CA TRP A 312 -14.23 -18.01 0.88
C TRP A 312 -15.27 -16.89 0.90
N THR A 313 -14.78 -15.67 0.96
CA THR A 313 -15.60 -14.46 1.04
C THR A 313 -15.22 -13.53 -0.12
N PRO A 314 -16.19 -13.10 -0.94
CA PRO A 314 -15.92 -12.18 -2.05
C PRO A 314 -15.52 -10.79 -1.52
N MET A 315 -14.64 -10.12 -2.27
CA MET A 315 -14.32 -8.72 -2.00
C MET A 315 -15.52 -7.81 -2.33
N PRO A 316 -15.90 -6.86 -1.45
CA PRO A 316 -16.87 -5.84 -1.80
C PRO A 316 -16.43 -5.03 -3.02
N THR A 317 -17.38 -4.77 -3.93
CA THR A 317 -17.13 -3.91 -5.10
C THR A 317 -17.03 -2.43 -4.70
N LEU A 318 -16.34 -1.64 -5.52
CA LEU A 318 -16.34 -0.18 -5.38
C LEU A 318 -17.76 0.37 -5.47
N PRO A 319 -18.10 1.40 -4.68
CA PRO A 319 -19.44 1.99 -4.69
C PRO A 319 -19.75 2.75 -5.98
#